data_7024fc031d9cea43f55612caa8064c5c
#
_entry.id   7024fc031d9cea43f55612caa8064c5c
#
_cell.length_a   1.000
_cell.length_b   1.000
_cell.length_c   1.000
_cell.angle_alpha   90.00
_cell.angle_beta   90.00
_cell.angle_gamma   90.00
#
_symmetry.space_group_name_H-M   'P 1'
#
loop_
_entity.id
_entity.type
_entity.pdbx_description
1 polymer ?
#
loop_
_entity_poly.entity_id
_entity_poly.type
_entity_poly.pdbx_seq_one_letter_code
_entity_poly.pdbx_strand_id
1 'polypeptide(L)'
;IPATGPGLKAMETLIGEGYVKREGGMLTVSPVSVEDILEILTVRRAVEGEAAEIAAGRCEPALIANVRAAVTGMLSPADVTPERHWSVDDLVHLTIARATGNKLLIRLVSDLRARTRMFGLARIPRRFDPGKAEHLAILDAIGEGDGAAAAAAMRFHIDNARLAILDALAGPALLKR
;
A
#
# COMPACT_ATOMS: atom_id res chain seq x y z
N ILE A 1 3.08 31.90 -22.89
CA ILE A 1 2.53 32.54 -21.68
C ILE A 1 3.09 31.77 -20.51
N PRO A 2 3.86 32.39 -19.58
CA PRO A 2 4.28 31.68 -18.37
C PRO A 2 3.04 31.33 -17.57
N ALA A 3 2.89 30.02 -17.26
CA ALA A 3 1.81 29.54 -16.39
C ALA A 3 2.09 30.05 -14.97
N THR A 4 1.40 31.11 -14.59
CA THR A 4 1.40 31.64 -13.23
C THR A 4 0.08 31.25 -12.60
N GLY A 5 0.10 30.37 -11.58
CA GLY A 5 -1.11 29.98 -10.89
C GLY A 5 -0.97 28.71 -10.04
N PRO A 6 -2.05 28.28 -9.39
CA PRO A 6 -2.06 27.09 -8.51
C PRO A 6 -1.50 25.83 -9.16
N GLY A 7 -1.68 25.67 -10.47
CA GLY A 7 -1.18 24.53 -11.25
C GLY A 7 0.34 24.45 -11.34
N LEU A 8 1.04 25.60 -11.45
CA LEU A 8 2.51 25.62 -11.49
C LEU A 8 3.08 25.18 -10.13
N LYS A 9 2.53 25.70 -9.04
CA LYS A 9 2.96 25.34 -7.68
C LYS A 9 2.73 23.85 -7.39
N ALA A 10 1.60 23.29 -7.80
CA ALA A 10 1.32 21.86 -7.68
C ALA A 10 2.34 21.02 -8.48
N MET A 11 2.68 21.47 -9.69
CA MET A 11 3.67 20.79 -10.54
C MET A 11 5.08 20.85 -9.94
N GLU A 12 5.48 21.99 -9.39
CA GLU A 12 6.76 22.13 -8.68
C GLU A 12 6.83 21.22 -7.45
N THR A 13 5.72 21.07 -6.72
CA THR A 13 5.62 20.12 -5.60
C THR A 13 5.81 18.70 -6.09
N LEU A 14 5.11 18.28 -7.15
CA LEU A 14 5.24 16.94 -7.71
C LEU A 14 6.64 16.64 -8.24
N ILE A 15 7.33 17.63 -8.78
CA ILE A 15 8.74 17.50 -9.19
C ILE A 15 9.64 17.37 -7.96
N GLY A 16 9.44 18.23 -6.95
CA GLY A 16 10.22 18.18 -5.70
C GLY A 16 10.06 16.89 -4.93
N GLU A 17 8.88 16.28 -4.99
CA GLU A 17 8.57 14.98 -4.38
C GLU A 17 8.98 13.79 -5.26
N GLY A 18 9.48 14.04 -6.49
CA GLY A 18 9.95 13.00 -7.39
C GLY A 18 8.86 12.21 -8.14
N TYR A 19 7.59 12.65 -8.10
CA TYR A 19 6.51 12.03 -8.88
C TYR A 19 6.56 12.40 -10.36
N VAL A 20 7.14 13.55 -10.67
CA VAL A 20 7.30 14.08 -12.04
C VAL A 20 8.74 14.50 -12.21
N LYS A 21 9.30 14.25 -13.39
CA LYS A 21 10.62 14.72 -13.78
C LYS A 21 10.53 15.58 -15.05
N ARG A 22 11.50 16.46 -15.22
CA ARG A 22 11.65 17.27 -16.42
C ARG A 22 12.78 16.71 -17.27
N GLU A 23 12.43 16.22 -18.46
CA GLU A 23 13.40 15.70 -19.43
C GLU A 23 13.19 16.39 -20.78
N GLY A 24 14.24 17.01 -21.35
CA GLY A 24 14.14 17.69 -22.63
C GLY A 24 13.09 18.81 -22.70
N GLY A 25 12.77 19.45 -21.58
CA GLY A 25 11.72 20.47 -21.49
C GLY A 25 10.31 19.93 -21.30
N MET A 26 10.10 18.63 -21.38
CA MET A 26 8.81 17.96 -21.11
C MET A 26 8.73 17.50 -19.68
N LEU A 27 7.50 17.47 -19.14
CA LEU A 27 7.18 16.89 -17.85
C LEU A 27 6.68 15.47 -18.05
N THR A 28 7.33 14.52 -17.41
CA THR A 28 6.98 13.10 -17.46
C THR A 28 6.77 12.55 -16.06
N VAL A 29 5.80 11.64 -15.90
CA VAL A 29 5.63 10.92 -14.65
C VAL A 29 6.84 10.03 -14.42
N SER A 30 7.43 10.09 -13.22
CA SER A 30 8.55 9.23 -12.84
C SER A 30 8.02 7.80 -12.65
N PRO A 31 8.44 6.82 -13.45
CA PRO A 31 8.04 5.44 -13.21
C PRO A 31 8.71 4.93 -11.93
N VAL A 32 7.99 4.16 -11.14
CA VAL A 32 8.56 3.41 -10.03
C VAL A 32 9.24 2.16 -10.59
N SER A 33 10.53 2.02 -10.38
CA SER A 33 11.30 0.85 -10.81
C SER A 33 11.02 -0.36 -9.89
N VAL A 34 11.56 -1.53 -10.25
CA VAL A 34 11.51 -2.70 -9.37
C VAL A 34 12.37 -2.49 -8.14
N GLU A 35 13.52 -1.87 -8.29
CA GLU A 35 14.41 -1.54 -7.17
C GLU A 35 13.70 -0.61 -6.19
N ASP A 36 13.12 0.50 -6.69
CA ASP A 36 12.36 1.44 -5.87
C ASP A 36 11.22 0.76 -5.09
N ILE A 37 10.43 -0.11 -5.74
CA ILE A 37 9.31 -0.77 -5.06
C ILE A 37 9.80 -1.72 -3.97
N LEU A 38 10.91 -2.43 -4.16
CA LEU A 38 11.47 -3.31 -3.14
C LEU A 38 11.99 -2.52 -1.93
N GLU A 39 12.58 -1.35 -2.15
CA GLU A 39 12.97 -0.42 -1.07
C GLU A 39 11.74 0.13 -0.35
N ILE A 40 10.73 0.58 -1.10
CA ILE A 40 9.46 1.06 -0.54
C ILE A 40 8.82 -0.02 0.34
N LEU A 41 8.73 -1.26 -0.11
CA LEU A 41 8.15 -2.36 0.67
C LEU A 41 8.97 -2.67 1.91
N THR A 42 10.29 -2.51 1.87
CA THR A 42 11.17 -2.68 3.04
C THR A 42 10.83 -1.65 4.13
N VAL A 43 10.67 -0.37 3.75
CA VAL A 43 10.28 0.69 4.70
C VAL A 43 8.84 0.50 5.17
N ARG A 44 7.90 0.18 4.27
CA ARG A 44 6.50 -0.10 4.61
C ARG A 44 6.38 -1.23 5.63
N ARG A 45 7.13 -2.31 5.44
CA ARG A 45 7.17 -3.43 6.39
C ARG A 45 7.52 -3.01 7.81
N ALA A 46 8.49 -2.12 7.96
CA ALA A 46 8.90 -1.60 9.26
C ALA A 46 7.83 -0.69 9.87
N VAL A 47 7.38 0.34 9.13
CA VAL A 47 6.50 1.38 9.67
C VAL A 47 5.05 0.93 9.79
N GLU A 48 4.55 0.08 8.89
CA GLU A 48 3.17 -0.41 8.95
C GLU A 48 3.04 -1.59 9.93
N GLY A 49 4.09 -2.38 10.13
CA GLY A 49 4.14 -3.37 11.21
C GLY A 49 4.02 -2.72 12.58
N GLU A 50 4.78 -1.65 12.83
CA GLU A 50 4.68 -0.83 14.05
C GLU A 50 3.29 -0.18 14.16
N ALA A 51 2.75 0.35 13.06
CA ALA A 51 1.43 0.94 13.05
C ALA A 51 0.34 -0.07 13.47
N ALA A 52 0.43 -1.31 12.99
CA ALA A 52 -0.51 -2.37 13.32
C ALA A 52 -0.42 -2.77 14.80
N GLU A 53 0.77 -2.84 15.36
CA GLU A 53 1.00 -3.09 16.78
C GLU A 53 0.35 -2.01 17.66
N ILE A 54 0.60 -0.74 17.32
CA ILE A 54 0.02 0.39 18.06
C ILE A 54 -1.49 0.47 17.89
N ALA A 55 -2.03 0.11 16.73
CA ALA A 55 -3.47 0.17 16.43
C ALA A 55 -4.27 -0.90 17.20
N ALA A 56 -3.65 -2.00 17.57
CA ALA A 56 -4.29 -3.06 18.35
C ALA A 56 -4.77 -2.51 19.70
N GLY A 57 -6.05 -2.72 19.99
CA GLY A 57 -6.71 -2.19 21.18
C GLY A 57 -6.99 -0.67 21.16
N ARG A 58 -6.64 0.05 20.08
CA ARG A 58 -6.94 1.49 19.92
C ARG A 58 -7.96 1.77 18.81
N CYS A 59 -8.10 0.83 17.87
CA CYS A 59 -9.01 0.98 16.75
C CYS A 59 -10.44 0.71 17.21
N GLU A 60 -11.35 1.62 16.92
CA GLU A 60 -12.78 1.52 17.24
C GLU A 60 -13.37 0.25 16.60
N PRO A 61 -14.13 -0.60 17.33
CA PRO A 61 -14.71 -1.84 16.78
C PRO A 61 -15.61 -1.61 15.57
N ALA A 62 -16.37 -0.52 15.56
CA ALA A 62 -17.22 -0.15 14.43
C ALA A 62 -16.39 0.18 13.17
N LEU A 63 -15.22 0.80 13.34
CA LEU A 63 -14.33 1.11 12.23
C LEU A 63 -13.69 -0.17 11.65
N ILE A 64 -13.26 -1.10 12.52
CA ILE A 64 -12.77 -2.41 12.11
C ILE A 64 -13.85 -3.16 11.32
N ALA A 65 -15.09 -3.17 11.81
CA ALA A 65 -16.22 -3.83 11.13
C ALA A 65 -16.47 -3.22 9.74
N ASN A 66 -16.43 -1.89 9.60
CA ASN A 66 -16.59 -1.21 8.32
C ASN A 66 -15.48 -1.55 7.32
N VAL A 67 -14.22 -1.56 7.77
CA VAL A 67 -13.08 -1.94 6.92
C VAL A 67 -13.20 -3.41 6.50
N ARG A 68 -13.55 -4.29 7.43
CA ARG A 68 -13.80 -5.72 7.16
C ARG A 68 -14.90 -5.91 6.11
N ALA A 69 -16.01 -5.20 6.23
CA ALA A 69 -17.10 -5.25 5.25
C ALA A 69 -16.63 -4.82 3.85
N ALA A 70 -15.79 -3.78 3.76
CA ALA A 70 -15.21 -3.35 2.49
C ALA A 70 -14.31 -4.43 1.87
N VAL A 71 -13.45 -5.09 2.68
CA VAL A 71 -12.56 -6.17 2.24
C VAL A 71 -13.38 -7.40 1.80
N THR A 72 -14.37 -7.83 2.58
CA THR A 72 -15.21 -8.98 2.25
C THR A 72 -16.11 -8.73 1.06
N GLY A 73 -16.52 -7.48 0.83
CA GLY A 73 -17.33 -7.05 -0.31
C GLY A 73 -16.61 -7.09 -1.66
N MET A 74 -15.30 -7.35 -1.70
CA MET A 74 -14.58 -7.69 -2.93
C MET A 74 -14.76 -9.18 -3.23
N LEU A 75 -15.76 -9.52 -4.05
CA LEU A 75 -16.19 -10.92 -4.24
C LEU A 75 -15.25 -11.71 -5.16
N SER A 76 -14.85 -11.14 -6.28
CA SER A 76 -14.06 -11.82 -7.32
C SER A 76 -13.07 -10.86 -7.97
N PRO A 77 -11.88 -11.33 -8.41
CA PRO A 77 -10.95 -10.51 -9.20
C PRO A 77 -11.56 -9.94 -10.47
N ALA A 78 -12.52 -10.66 -11.08
CA ALA A 78 -13.17 -10.24 -12.32
C ALA A 78 -14.15 -9.07 -12.12
N ASP A 79 -14.65 -8.89 -10.91
CA ASP A 79 -15.67 -7.87 -10.58
C ASP A 79 -15.07 -6.63 -9.92
N VAL A 80 -13.74 -6.62 -9.68
CA VAL A 80 -13.06 -5.54 -8.97
C VAL A 80 -12.12 -4.79 -9.90
N THR A 81 -12.45 -3.52 -10.16
CA THR A 81 -11.54 -2.66 -10.93
C THR A 81 -10.25 -2.38 -10.13
N PRO A 82 -9.14 -2.05 -10.82
CA PRO A 82 -7.90 -1.64 -10.13
C PRO A 82 -8.12 -0.50 -9.12
N GLU A 83 -8.97 0.48 -9.45
CA GLU A 83 -9.30 1.60 -8.58
C GLU A 83 -10.03 1.14 -7.32
N ARG A 84 -10.98 0.20 -7.45
CA ARG A 84 -11.70 -0.37 -6.32
C ARG A 84 -10.76 -1.18 -5.43
N HIS A 85 -9.87 -1.98 -6.03
CA HIS A 85 -8.85 -2.75 -5.31
C HIS A 85 -7.99 -1.81 -4.46
N TRP A 86 -7.38 -0.78 -5.09
CA TRP A 86 -6.54 0.17 -4.40
C TRP A 86 -7.28 0.98 -3.33
N SER A 87 -8.56 1.31 -3.57
CA SER A 87 -9.37 2.02 -2.60
C SER A 87 -9.58 1.21 -1.31
N VAL A 88 -9.85 -0.10 -1.43
CA VAL A 88 -10.04 -0.98 -0.27
C VAL A 88 -8.71 -1.27 0.42
N ASP A 89 -7.66 -1.49 -0.36
CA ASP A 89 -6.30 -1.70 0.14
C ASP A 89 -5.82 -0.45 0.93
N ASP A 90 -6.00 0.76 0.39
CA ASP A 90 -5.71 2.00 1.11
C ASP A 90 -6.58 2.16 2.37
N LEU A 91 -7.84 1.76 2.33
CA LEU A 91 -8.74 1.84 3.47
C LEU A 91 -8.20 1.02 4.65
N VAL A 92 -7.71 -0.21 4.42
CA VAL A 92 -7.09 -1.04 5.46
C VAL A 92 -5.89 -0.33 6.07
N HIS A 93 -4.88 -0.05 5.26
CA HIS A 93 -3.59 0.45 5.74
C HIS A 93 -3.68 1.85 6.37
N LEU A 94 -4.45 2.77 5.75
CA LEU A 94 -4.58 4.13 6.27
C LEU A 94 -5.48 4.19 7.52
N THR A 95 -6.44 3.28 7.68
CA THR A 95 -7.20 3.17 8.94
C THR A 95 -6.29 2.76 10.08
N ILE A 96 -5.44 1.75 9.86
CA ILE A 96 -4.46 1.27 10.83
C ILE A 96 -3.47 2.40 11.19
N ALA A 97 -2.91 3.07 10.18
CA ALA A 97 -2.00 4.19 10.41
C ALA A 97 -2.66 5.33 11.22
N ARG A 98 -3.92 5.67 10.93
CA ARG A 98 -4.67 6.71 11.63
C ARG A 98 -4.95 6.35 13.09
N ALA A 99 -5.22 5.08 13.40
CA ALA A 99 -5.43 4.60 14.75
C ALA A 99 -4.22 4.83 15.68
N THR A 100 -3.01 4.98 15.11
CA THR A 100 -1.81 5.31 15.90
C THR A 100 -1.84 6.72 16.48
N GLY A 101 -2.60 7.66 15.89
CA GLY A 101 -2.58 9.09 16.23
C GLY A 101 -1.27 9.81 15.82
N ASN A 102 -0.29 9.11 15.28
CA ASN A 102 1.01 9.67 14.87
C ASN A 102 0.92 10.30 13.47
N LYS A 103 0.85 11.64 13.43
CA LYS A 103 0.71 12.40 12.17
C LYS A 103 1.86 12.18 11.17
N LEU A 104 3.08 11.94 11.66
CA LEU A 104 4.23 11.69 10.79
C LEU A 104 4.12 10.30 10.15
N LEU A 105 3.79 9.28 10.96
CA LEU A 105 3.59 7.92 10.48
C LEU A 105 2.45 7.84 9.46
N ILE A 106 1.33 8.53 9.71
CA ILE A 106 0.20 8.59 8.78
C ILE A 106 0.64 9.15 7.41
N ARG A 107 1.39 10.28 7.41
CA ARG A 107 1.91 10.85 6.15
C ARG A 107 2.86 9.89 5.45
N LEU A 108 3.82 9.33 6.17
CA LEU A 108 4.81 8.41 5.60
C LEU A 108 4.13 7.18 4.95
N VAL A 109 3.18 6.55 5.64
CA VAL A 109 2.42 5.43 5.09
C VAL A 109 1.65 5.87 3.84
N SER A 110 0.99 7.04 3.87
CA SER A 110 0.24 7.57 2.73
C SER A 110 1.15 7.77 1.50
N ASP A 111 2.33 8.37 1.68
CA ASP A 111 3.26 8.67 0.60
C ASP A 111 3.85 7.38 -0.01
N LEU A 112 4.29 6.45 0.84
CA LEU A 112 4.83 5.16 0.38
C LEU A 112 3.77 4.35 -0.37
N ARG A 113 2.51 4.40 0.06
CA ARG A 113 1.39 3.73 -0.62
C ARG A 113 1.06 4.39 -1.96
N ALA A 114 1.09 5.72 -2.05
CA ALA A 114 0.93 6.42 -3.33
C ALA A 114 1.98 5.95 -4.36
N ARG A 115 3.24 5.82 -3.95
CA ARG A 115 4.32 5.27 -4.80
C ARG A 115 4.08 3.79 -5.15
N THR A 116 3.59 2.97 -4.22
CA THR A 116 3.22 1.57 -4.49
C THR A 116 2.16 1.49 -5.60
N ARG A 117 1.14 2.37 -5.56
CA ARG A 117 0.12 2.42 -6.62
C ARG A 117 0.69 2.82 -7.99
N MET A 118 1.70 3.70 -8.03
CA MET A 118 2.38 4.05 -9.27
C MET A 118 3.14 2.88 -9.90
N PHE A 119 3.62 1.93 -9.08
CA PHE A 119 4.20 0.69 -9.58
C PHE A 119 3.17 -0.14 -10.37
N GLY A 120 1.91 -0.13 -9.95
CA GLY A 120 0.77 -0.70 -10.67
C GLY A 120 0.43 -2.14 -10.27
N LEU A 121 -0.87 -2.40 -10.10
CA LEU A 121 -1.40 -3.70 -9.66
C LEU A 121 -1.05 -4.86 -10.63
N ALA A 122 -1.05 -4.59 -11.94
CA ALA A 122 -0.73 -5.58 -12.96
C ALA A 122 0.70 -6.16 -12.82
N ARG A 123 1.60 -5.44 -12.16
CA ARG A 123 2.98 -5.87 -11.88
C ARG A 123 3.11 -6.65 -10.56
N ILE A 124 2.01 -6.81 -9.82
CA ILE A 124 1.93 -7.58 -8.56
C ILE A 124 0.88 -8.68 -8.75
N PRO A 125 1.19 -9.72 -9.52
CA PRO A 125 0.21 -10.72 -9.91
C PRO A 125 -0.22 -11.61 -8.74
N ARG A 126 -1.39 -12.26 -8.87
CA ARG A 126 -1.89 -13.30 -7.97
C ARG A 126 -2.02 -12.88 -6.51
N ARG A 127 -2.26 -11.58 -6.26
CA ARG A 127 -2.38 -11.05 -4.89
C ARG A 127 -3.80 -10.78 -4.42
N PHE A 128 -4.81 -10.97 -5.29
CA PHE A 128 -6.19 -10.62 -4.94
C PHE A 128 -6.71 -11.44 -3.74
N ASP A 129 -6.84 -12.76 -3.89
CA ASP A 129 -7.37 -13.62 -2.83
C ASP A 129 -6.42 -13.73 -1.62
N PRO A 130 -5.10 -13.98 -1.81
CA PRO A 130 -4.18 -13.97 -0.68
C PRO A 130 -4.17 -12.65 0.08
N GLY A 131 -4.12 -11.51 -0.63
CA GLY A 131 -4.12 -10.18 -0.01
C GLY A 131 -5.39 -9.90 0.79
N LYS A 132 -6.55 -10.31 0.27
CA LYS A 132 -7.81 -10.23 0.98
C LYS A 132 -7.79 -11.03 2.29
N ALA A 133 -7.33 -12.27 2.26
CA ALA A 133 -7.23 -13.11 3.45
C ALA A 133 -6.25 -12.54 4.48
N GLU A 134 -5.13 -12.01 4.02
CA GLU A 134 -4.12 -11.35 4.86
C GLU A 134 -4.67 -10.08 5.53
N HIS A 135 -5.41 -9.25 4.81
CA HIS A 135 -6.08 -8.07 5.38
C HIS A 135 -7.07 -8.47 6.48
N LEU A 136 -7.84 -9.54 6.29
CA LEU A 136 -8.76 -10.03 7.31
C LEU A 136 -8.00 -10.51 8.57
N ALA A 137 -6.89 -11.23 8.40
CA ALA A 137 -6.06 -11.66 9.52
C ALA A 137 -5.47 -10.49 10.32
N ILE A 138 -5.05 -9.41 9.63
CA ILE A 138 -4.59 -8.17 10.28
C ILE A 138 -5.72 -7.56 11.11
N LEU A 139 -6.92 -7.44 10.53
CA LEU A 139 -8.08 -6.87 11.21
C LEU A 139 -8.58 -7.72 12.39
N ASP A 140 -8.42 -9.05 12.31
CA ASP A 140 -8.71 -9.96 13.42
C ASP A 140 -7.79 -9.68 14.61
N ALA A 141 -6.47 -9.70 14.38
CA ALA A 141 -5.49 -9.44 15.43
C ALA A 141 -5.65 -8.05 16.07
N ILE A 142 -5.96 -7.02 15.26
CA ILE A 142 -6.24 -5.67 15.78
C ILE A 142 -7.51 -5.67 16.64
N GLY A 143 -8.57 -6.35 16.20
CA GLY A 143 -9.82 -6.46 16.93
C GLY A 143 -9.71 -7.21 18.25
N GLU A 144 -8.82 -8.20 18.32
CA GLU A 144 -8.48 -8.94 19.53
C GLU A 144 -7.55 -8.18 20.48
N GLY A 145 -6.98 -7.05 20.03
CA GLY A 145 -6.03 -6.27 20.80
C GLY A 145 -4.63 -6.89 20.87
N ASP A 146 -4.35 -7.93 20.04
CA ASP A 146 -3.03 -8.57 19.98
C ASP A 146 -2.09 -7.79 19.05
N GLY A 147 -1.33 -6.85 19.63
CA GLY A 147 -0.38 -6.02 18.91
C GLY A 147 0.73 -6.84 18.23
N ALA A 148 1.24 -7.87 18.89
CA ALA A 148 2.30 -8.70 18.33
C ALA A 148 1.82 -9.49 17.11
N ALA A 149 0.62 -10.09 17.20
CA ALA A 149 -0.01 -10.78 16.08
C ALA A 149 -0.35 -9.81 14.93
N ALA A 150 -0.88 -8.61 15.23
CA ALA A 150 -1.19 -7.59 14.24
C ALA A 150 0.07 -7.13 13.47
N ALA A 151 1.17 -6.87 14.19
CA ALA A 151 2.46 -6.52 13.59
C ALA A 151 3.00 -7.66 12.70
N ALA A 152 2.93 -8.89 13.17
CA ALA A 152 3.38 -10.07 12.42
C ALA A 152 2.55 -10.25 11.14
N ALA A 153 1.23 -10.16 11.23
CA ALA A 153 0.31 -10.28 10.11
C ALA A 153 0.56 -9.18 9.05
N MET A 154 0.75 -7.93 9.48
CA MET A 154 1.07 -6.82 8.57
C MET A 154 2.41 -7.02 7.86
N ARG A 155 3.46 -7.41 8.59
CA ARG A 155 4.77 -7.71 8.00
C ARG A 155 4.69 -8.86 6.99
N PHE A 156 3.96 -9.91 7.31
CA PHE A 156 3.71 -11.04 6.42
C PHE A 156 3.01 -10.62 5.14
N HIS A 157 1.96 -9.79 5.25
CA HIS A 157 1.24 -9.23 4.10
C HIS A 157 2.19 -8.49 3.13
N ILE A 158 3.06 -7.63 3.66
CA ILE A 158 3.99 -6.83 2.84
C ILE A 158 5.10 -7.73 2.27
N ASP A 159 5.60 -8.69 3.03
CA ASP A 159 6.59 -9.67 2.56
C ASP A 159 6.03 -10.50 1.38
N ASN A 160 4.76 -10.91 1.44
CA ASN A 160 4.10 -11.64 0.36
C ASN A 160 3.91 -10.78 -0.91
N ALA A 161 3.63 -9.48 -0.76
CA ALA A 161 3.61 -8.57 -1.90
C ALA A 161 5.00 -8.47 -2.57
N ARG A 162 6.06 -8.40 -1.75
CA ARG A 162 7.45 -8.42 -2.23
C ARG A 162 7.79 -9.71 -2.97
N LEU A 163 7.43 -10.86 -2.40
CA LEU A 163 7.67 -12.17 -3.02
C LEU A 163 6.95 -12.30 -4.36
N ALA A 164 5.70 -11.86 -4.45
CA ALA A 164 4.94 -11.89 -5.71
C ALA A 164 5.60 -11.07 -6.83
N ILE A 165 6.24 -9.94 -6.50
CA ILE A 165 6.99 -9.14 -7.46
C ILE A 165 8.26 -9.89 -7.91
N LEU A 166 9.00 -10.46 -6.97
CA LEU A 166 10.23 -11.21 -7.27
C LEU A 166 9.94 -12.45 -8.11
N ASP A 167 8.88 -13.20 -7.79
CA ASP A 167 8.43 -14.36 -8.55
C ASP A 167 8.03 -13.99 -10.00
N ALA A 168 7.34 -12.85 -10.15
CA ALA A 168 6.98 -12.36 -11.48
C ALA A 168 8.21 -12.00 -12.33
N LEU A 169 9.27 -11.50 -11.71
CA LEU A 169 10.53 -11.17 -12.39
C LEU A 169 11.37 -12.41 -12.74
N ALA A 170 11.34 -13.41 -11.86
CA ALA A 170 12.07 -14.66 -12.08
C ALA A 170 11.52 -15.45 -13.29
N GLY A 171 10.27 -15.18 -13.71
CA GLY A 171 9.61 -15.85 -14.84
C GLY A 171 9.37 -17.35 -14.60
N PRO A 172 8.71 -18.05 -15.52
CA PRO A 172 8.44 -19.49 -15.37
C PRO A 172 9.68 -20.40 -15.46
N ALA A 173 10.87 -19.86 -15.66
CA ALA A 173 12.10 -20.62 -15.89
C ALA A 173 12.73 -21.24 -14.63
N LEU A 174 12.43 -20.73 -13.41
CA LEU A 174 13.02 -21.23 -12.17
C LEU A 174 12.16 -22.27 -11.43
N LEU A 175 10.91 -22.49 -11.84
CA LEU A 175 10.01 -23.46 -11.20
C LEU A 175 10.12 -24.89 -11.78
N LYS A 176 11.13 -25.15 -12.63
CA LYS A 176 11.41 -26.48 -13.20
C LYS A 176 12.78 -27.01 -12.72
N ARG A 177 12.95 -27.11 -11.41
CA ARG A 177 14.00 -27.95 -10.81
C ARG A 177 13.44 -28.73 -9.65
#